data_c7b8d5e546e7958592c249d89ded1922
#
_entry.id   c7b8d5e546e7958592c249d89ded1922
#
_cell.length_a   1.000
_cell.length_b   1.000
_cell.length_c   1.000
_cell.angle_alpha   90.00
_cell.angle_beta   90.00
_cell.angle_gamma   90.00
#
_symmetry.space_group_name_H-M   'P 1'
#
loop_
_entity.id
_entity.type
_entity.pdbx_description
1 polymer ?
#
loop_
_entity_poly.entity_id
_entity_poly.type
_entity_poly.pdbx_seq_one_letter_code
_entity_poly.pdbx_strand_id
1 'polypeptide(L)'
;MHAHSCSASVVESPGHDLILTAGHCSGGKKAVFVPMYTAERTLDKQPFGFYRITSWFSDNRYEHNTKKPVSDLDFAFGRLAKSSGGKQAQDVVGANTLVRTPGYLNKVTMVGYPSSHDPEDHPVRCPTQTEALPGFYQIQAKCRGMWGGVSGGPWFSKVDWAKGTGEIIGNVGGYNGGGNDANVDWLTYSPMHGDWFFRLYDEAKNDRPVRRDTPYVQPPLPYSMGGGDTWSHAKLMASGEYTGDGKGDLIVVWTDGEVTLYTGDGNGGFTGERRLAAPHGRWKDAKSLTGGDFSGGNGSDLLVVFDSGEVRLLPDVGARGVDGGIELAGAGSVWSHADQITGGSFGTAKYVSDLLVRWSDGEVTDYTAVGDKGFGTEHQLMKPKSAWKDATLVTAGDFTGGNNWDTLVRWSDGRISQFQETGPGGVGKEVRMAPSGSIWSHDSVMTAGSYDSNGWPDDLVVRWSDGETTMYTHTGAAFGAEHMLVAPK
;
A
#
# COMPACT_ATOMS: atom_id res chain seq x y z
N MET A 1 26.03 -1.52 -36.45
CA MET A 1 25.89 -0.15 -36.03
C MET A 1 24.42 0.19 -35.85
N HIS A 2 23.97 0.33 -34.69
CA HIS A 2 23.05 1.40 -34.26
C HIS A 2 22.56 1.05 -32.89
N ALA A 3 23.23 1.66 -31.91
CA ALA A 3 22.70 1.70 -30.57
C ALA A 3 21.27 2.29 -30.63
N HIS A 4 20.28 1.55 -30.17
CA HIS A 4 19.03 2.17 -29.79
C HIS A 4 19.34 3.09 -28.61
N SER A 5 18.56 4.16 -28.47
CA SER A 5 18.80 5.16 -27.43
C SER A 5 17.80 5.08 -26.28
N CYS A 6 16.64 4.41 -26.49
CA CYS A 6 15.53 4.32 -25.56
C CYS A 6 14.69 3.07 -25.78
N SER A 7 13.91 2.72 -24.78
CA SER A 7 12.85 1.71 -24.83
C SER A 7 11.48 2.36 -25.00
N ALA A 8 10.51 1.62 -25.52
CA ALA A 8 9.12 2.08 -25.65
C ALA A 8 8.15 0.91 -25.67
N SER A 9 6.87 1.20 -25.44
CA SER A 9 5.79 0.20 -25.42
C SER A 9 4.64 0.60 -26.31
N VAL A 10 4.11 -0.32 -27.10
CA VAL A 10 2.83 -0.11 -27.81
C VAL A 10 1.72 0.02 -26.77
N VAL A 11 0.89 1.05 -26.86
CA VAL A 11 -0.24 1.32 -25.98
C VAL A 11 -1.54 1.42 -26.78
N GLU A 12 -2.65 1.08 -26.13
CA GLU A 12 -3.97 1.13 -26.75
C GLU A 12 -4.28 2.50 -27.33
N SER A 13 -4.75 2.55 -28.58
CA SER A 13 -5.19 3.77 -29.21
C SER A 13 -6.22 3.49 -30.32
N PRO A 14 -7.13 4.44 -30.61
CA PRO A 14 -8.08 4.27 -31.72
C PRO A 14 -7.42 4.07 -33.08
N GLY A 15 -6.23 4.65 -33.30
CA GLY A 15 -5.44 4.52 -34.52
C GLY A 15 -4.55 3.28 -34.56
N HIS A 16 -4.46 2.51 -33.46
CA HIS A 16 -3.54 1.37 -33.29
C HIS A 16 -2.06 1.71 -33.54
N ASP A 17 -1.68 2.97 -33.28
CA ASP A 17 -0.46 3.59 -33.78
C ASP A 17 0.34 4.36 -32.71
N LEU A 18 0.07 4.15 -31.41
CA LEU A 18 0.77 4.87 -30.34
C LEU A 18 1.76 3.99 -29.59
N ILE A 19 2.87 4.63 -29.22
CA ILE A 19 3.82 4.12 -28.22
C ILE A 19 3.96 5.09 -27.06
N LEU A 20 4.24 4.55 -25.87
CA LEU A 20 4.70 5.26 -24.67
C LEU A 20 6.22 5.15 -24.58
N THR A 21 6.89 6.23 -24.24
CA THR A 21 8.32 6.29 -23.88
C THR A 21 8.57 7.44 -22.91
N ALA A 22 9.82 7.70 -22.54
CA ALA A 22 10.18 8.85 -21.70
C ALA A 22 10.15 10.17 -22.49
N GLY A 23 9.93 11.29 -21.79
CA GLY A 23 9.95 12.63 -22.37
C GLY A 23 11.32 12.98 -22.94
N HIS A 24 12.41 12.62 -22.25
CA HIS A 24 13.79 12.85 -22.72
C HIS A 24 14.15 12.01 -23.96
N CYS A 25 13.35 11.02 -24.32
CA CYS A 25 13.51 10.21 -25.53
C CYS A 25 12.79 10.82 -26.75
N SER A 26 11.96 11.84 -26.56
CA SER A 26 11.15 12.43 -27.61
C SER A 26 11.93 13.46 -28.48
N GLY A 27 11.38 13.81 -29.64
CA GLY A 27 11.93 14.89 -30.48
C GLY A 27 12.88 14.48 -31.60
N GLY A 28 13.23 13.22 -31.72
CA GLY A 28 14.08 12.70 -32.81
C GLY A 28 13.39 12.81 -34.18
N LYS A 29 13.99 13.55 -35.16
CA LYS A 29 13.40 13.78 -36.50
C LYS A 29 13.35 12.55 -37.41
N LYS A 30 14.11 11.50 -37.11
CA LYS A 30 14.20 10.26 -37.91
C LYS A 30 14.09 9.00 -37.01
N ALA A 31 13.37 9.11 -35.91
CA ALA A 31 13.24 8.02 -34.97
C ALA A 31 12.35 6.91 -35.54
N VAL A 32 12.69 5.66 -35.21
CA VAL A 32 11.92 4.47 -35.53
C VAL A 32 11.67 3.66 -34.25
N PHE A 33 10.52 3.02 -34.21
CA PHE A 33 10.19 2.04 -33.20
C PHE A 33 10.33 0.63 -33.78
N VAL A 34 10.99 -0.28 -33.06
CA VAL A 34 11.22 -1.65 -33.46
C VAL A 34 10.73 -2.59 -32.37
N PRO A 35 9.58 -3.24 -32.52
CA PRO A 35 9.09 -4.18 -31.54
C PRO A 35 10.01 -5.41 -31.45
N MET A 36 10.32 -5.85 -30.21
CA MET A 36 11.21 -6.98 -29.94
C MET A 36 12.52 -6.91 -30.74
N TYR A 37 13.17 -5.75 -30.67
CA TYR A 37 14.44 -5.48 -31.35
C TYR A 37 15.50 -6.56 -31.03
N THR A 38 16.24 -6.98 -32.04
CA THR A 38 17.41 -7.84 -31.88
C THR A 38 18.60 -7.22 -32.64
N ALA A 39 19.75 -7.07 -31.96
CA ALA A 39 20.95 -6.45 -32.54
C ALA A 39 21.56 -7.28 -33.69
N GLU A 40 21.33 -8.57 -33.71
CA GLU A 40 21.82 -9.50 -34.74
C GLU A 40 21.19 -9.29 -36.12
N ARG A 41 20.09 -8.53 -36.20
CA ARG A 41 19.33 -8.35 -37.43
C ARG A 41 19.41 -6.92 -37.93
N THR A 42 19.49 -6.78 -39.24
CA THR A 42 19.32 -5.47 -39.87
C THR A 42 17.87 -4.99 -39.73
N LEU A 43 17.64 -3.69 -39.83
CA LEU A 43 16.34 -3.06 -39.58
C LEU A 43 15.20 -3.66 -40.43
N ASP A 44 15.51 -4.00 -41.68
CA ASP A 44 14.58 -4.64 -42.65
C ASP A 44 14.26 -6.11 -42.34
N LYS A 45 15.06 -6.74 -41.47
CA LYS A 45 14.92 -8.17 -41.06
C LYS A 45 14.43 -8.35 -39.63
N GLN A 46 14.01 -7.28 -38.98
CA GLN A 46 13.46 -7.35 -37.62
C GLN A 46 12.16 -8.18 -37.61
N PRO A 47 11.90 -8.99 -36.55
CA PRO A 47 10.81 -9.98 -36.54
C PRO A 47 9.42 -9.39 -36.80
N PHE A 48 9.18 -8.18 -36.30
CA PHE A 48 7.90 -7.48 -36.42
C PHE A 48 7.98 -6.20 -37.27
N GLY A 49 9.10 -6.05 -38.01
CA GLY A 49 9.39 -4.87 -38.81
C GLY A 49 9.79 -3.65 -37.97
N PHE A 50 9.73 -2.49 -38.60
CA PHE A 50 9.95 -1.21 -37.95
C PHE A 50 8.89 -0.19 -38.34
N TYR A 51 8.68 0.80 -37.46
CA TYR A 51 7.67 1.82 -37.61
C TYR A 51 8.32 3.19 -37.46
N ARG A 52 8.15 4.07 -38.45
CA ARG A 52 8.62 5.45 -38.33
C ARG A 52 7.74 6.23 -37.37
N ILE A 53 8.33 7.02 -36.49
CA ILE A 53 7.62 7.95 -35.63
C ILE A 53 7.34 9.21 -36.44
N THR A 54 6.07 9.55 -36.61
CA THR A 54 5.59 10.67 -37.43
C THR A 54 5.34 11.95 -36.61
N SER A 55 4.95 11.79 -35.37
CA SER A 55 4.66 12.88 -34.43
C SER A 55 5.04 12.50 -33.01
N TRP A 56 5.45 13.49 -32.24
CA TRP A 56 5.72 13.36 -30.82
C TRP A 56 4.71 14.20 -30.03
N PHE A 57 4.26 13.65 -28.92
CA PHE A 57 3.43 14.31 -27.92
C PHE A 57 4.20 14.27 -26.61
N SER A 58 4.69 15.41 -26.16
CA SER A 58 5.38 15.60 -24.88
C SER A 58 4.92 16.91 -24.26
N ASP A 59 4.96 17.00 -22.94
CA ASP A 59 4.62 18.25 -22.25
C ASP A 59 5.72 19.31 -22.52
N ASN A 60 5.33 20.45 -23.05
CA ASN A 60 6.27 21.51 -23.44
C ASN A 60 6.95 22.19 -22.24
N ARG A 61 6.52 21.90 -21.01
CA ARG A 61 7.16 22.38 -19.77
C ARG A 61 8.28 21.45 -19.32
N TYR A 62 8.34 20.21 -19.83
CA TYR A 62 9.39 19.27 -19.47
C TYR A 62 10.77 19.80 -19.88
N GLU A 63 11.71 19.77 -18.94
CA GLU A 63 13.11 20.13 -19.16
C GLU A 63 13.94 18.84 -19.24
N HIS A 64 14.67 18.67 -20.32
CA HIS A 64 15.45 17.44 -20.57
C HIS A 64 16.44 17.14 -19.44
N ASN A 65 16.41 15.92 -18.89
CA ASN A 65 17.28 15.43 -17.81
C ASN A 65 17.33 16.35 -16.58
N THR A 66 16.25 17.08 -16.31
CA THR A 66 16.19 17.99 -15.17
C THR A 66 16.12 17.24 -13.83
N LYS A 67 16.67 17.87 -12.79
CA LYS A 67 16.59 17.46 -11.39
C LYS A 67 15.55 18.27 -10.59
N LYS A 68 14.73 19.04 -11.27
CA LYS A 68 13.64 19.84 -10.67
C LYS A 68 12.33 19.05 -10.66
N PRO A 69 11.32 19.49 -9.89
CA PRO A 69 10.00 18.85 -9.87
C PRO A 69 9.36 18.67 -11.25
N VAL A 70 9.65 19.52 -12.23
CA VAL A 70 9.14 19.37 -13.60
C VAL A 70 9.62 18.08 -14.29
N SER A 71 10.59 17.37 -13.74
CA SER A 71 10.95 15.99 -14.14
C SER A 71 9.80 14.99 -13.97
N ASP A 72 8.77 15.31 -13.18
CA ASP A 72 7.53 14.54 -13.07
C ASP A 72 6.78 14.42 -14.40
N LEU A 73 7.17 15.20 -15.42
CA LEU A 73 6.62 15.20 -16.78
C LEU A 73 7.47 14.41 -17.80
N ASP A 74 8.42 13.58 -17.33
CA ASP A 74 9.30 12.80 -18.20
C ASP A 74 8.61 11.56 -18.81
N PHE A 75 7.58 11.82 -19.59
CA PHE A 75 6.87 10.84 -20.40
C PHE A 75 6.45 11.46 -21.75
N ALA A 76 6.39 10.64 -22.78
CA ALA A 76 5.98 11.08 -24.13
C ALA A 76 5.27 9.97 -24.88
N PHE A 77 4.44 10.34 -25.85
CA PHE A 77 3.85 9.43 -26.80
C PHE A 77 4.39 9.71 -28.21
N GLY A 78 4.66 8.63 -28.94
CA GLY A 78 5.04 8.70 -30.34
C GLY A 78 3.95 8.10 -31.22
N ARG A 79 3.53 8.82 -32.27
CA ARG A 79 2.63 8.27 -33.29
C ARG A 79 3.44 7.58 -34.38
N LEU A 80 3.00 6.39 -34.74
CA LEU A 80 3.69 5.52 -35.69
C LEU A 80 3.04 5.59 -37.06
N ALA A 81 3.85 5.63 -38.13
CA ALA A 81 3.40 5.27 -39.45
C ALA A 81 3.14 3.75 -39.52
N LYS A 82 2.35 3.32 -40.48
CA LYS A 82 2.25 1.87 -40.82
C LYS A 82 3.61 1.32 -41.20
N SER A 83 3.83 0.03 -40.90
CA SER A 83 5.00 -0.71 -41.40
C SER A 83 5.04 -0.73 -42.94
N SER A 84 6.14 -1.16 -43.51
CA SER A 84 6.27 -1.39 -44.97
C SER A 84 5.22 -2.38 -45.51
N GLY A 85 4.71 -3.26 -44.68
CA GLY A 85 3.60 -4.18 -44.97
C GLY A 85 2.19 -3.60 -44.78
N GLY A 86 2.08 -2.30 -44.50
CA GLY A 86 0.78 -1.60 -44.39
C GLY A 86 0.02 -1.83 -43.09
N LYS A 87 0.63 -2.48 -42.08
CA LYS A 87 0.00 -2.81 -40.79
C LYS A 87 0.36 -1.80 -39.69
N GLN A 88 -0.55 -1.55 -38.77
CA GLN A 88 -0.28 -0.78 -37.54
C GLN A 88 0.43 -1.65 -36.51
N ALA A 89 1.19 -1.01 -35.60
CA ALA A 89 1.98 -1.72 -34.61
C ALA A 89 1.11 -2.55 -33.65
N GLN A 90 0.02 -1.98 -33.16
CA GLN A 90 -0.91 -2.68 -32.26
C GLN A 90 -1.55 -3.92 -32.90
N ASP A 91 -1.83 -3.89 -34.21
CA ASP A 91 -2.40 -5.04 -34.94
C ASP A 91 -1.42 -6.21 -35.08
N VAL A 92 -0.12 -5.93 -34.91
CA VAL A 92 0.96 -6.92 -35.11
C VAL A 92 1.45 -7.50 -33.79
N VAL A 93 1.61 -6.65 -32.76
CA VAL A 93 2.23 -7.07 -31.49
C VAL A 93 1.34 -6.89 -30.26
N GLY A 94 0.07 -6.48 -30.46
CA GLY A 94 -0.82 -6.13 -29.37
C GLY A 94 -0.48 -4.75 -28.77
N ALA A 95 -1.21 -4.38 -27.73
CA ALA A 95 -1.00 -3.14 -27.01
C ALA A 95 -1.16 -3.35 -25.50
N ASN A 96 -0.52 -2.51 -24.73
CA ASN A 96 -0.62 -2.48 -23.28
C ASN A 96 -1.69 -1.47 -22.85
N THR A 97 -2.37 -1.78 -21.77
CA THR A 97 -3.33 -0.87 -21.14
C THR A 97 -2.58 0.08 -20.20
N LEU A 98 -2.87 1.37 -20.29
CA LEU A 98 -2.33 2.36 -19.37
C LEU A 98 -3.22 2.48 -18.13
N VAL A 99 -2.64 2.35 -16.95
CA VAL A 99 -3.34 2.41 -15.67
C VAL A 99 -2.71 3.50 -14.80
N ARG A 100 -3.52 4.17 -13.98
CA ARG A 100 -3.00 5.13 -12.99
C ARG A 100 -2.08 4.42 -12.02
N THR A 101 -0.98 5.08 -11.66
CA THR A 101 -0.13 4.60 -10.56
C THR A 101 -0.94 4.66 -9.26
N PRO A 102 -1.21 3.52 -8.59
CA PRO A 102 -2.11 3.50 -7.44
C PRO A 102 -1.57 4.24 -6.22
N GLY A 103 -0.25 4.28 -6.07
CA GLY A 103 0.45 4.90 -4.95
C GLY A 103 1.96 4.72 -5.12
N TYR A 104 2.72 4.92 -4.06
CA TYR A 104 4.17 4.76 -4.12
C TYR A 104 4.63 3.31 -4.05
N LEU A 105 3.92 2.46 -3.33
CA LEU A 105 4.28 1.08 -3.06
C LEU A 105 3.51 0.13 -3.98
N ASN A 106 4.20 -0.40 -4.98
CA ASN A 106 3.60 -1.27 -5.99
C ASN A 106 4.53 -2.45 -6.27
N LYS A 107 3.98 -3.65 -6.41
CA LYS A 107 4.69 -4.78 -7.02
C LYS A 107 4.70 -4.57 -8.53
N VAL A 108 5.86 -4.50 -9.16
CA VAL A 108 5.99 -4.24 -10.59
C VAL A 108 6.96 -5.21 -11.26
N THR A 109 6.78 -5.42 -12.55
CA THR A 109 7.80 -6.01 -13.43
C THR A 109 8.28 -4.93 -14.39
N MET A 110 9.53 -4.54 -14.27
CA MET A 110 10.17 -3.58 -15.17
C MET A 110 10.74 -4.30 -16.38
N VAL A 111 10.63 -3.69 -17.56
CA VAL A 111 11.20 -4.21 -18.80
C VAL A 111 11.91 -3.07 -19.55
N GLY A 112 13.08 -3.32 -20.09
CA GLY A 112 13.81 -2.34 -20.89
C GLY A 112 14.94 -2.96 -21.68
N TYR A 113 15.49 -2.21 -22.63
CA TYR A 113 16.61 -2.62 -23.49
C TYR A 113 17.85 -1.79 -23.13
N PRO A 114 18.81 -2.32 -22.36
CA PRO A 114 20.04 -1.60 -22.05
C PRO A 114 20.96 -1.60 -23.29
N SER A 115 21.20 -0.43 -23.87
CA SER A 115 22.11 -0.29 -25.04
C SER A 115 23.57 -0.12 -24.66
N SER A 116 23.83 0.31 -23.44
CA SER A 116 25.17 0.37 -22.87
C SER A 116 25.40 -0.89 -22.01
N HIS A 117 26.53 -1.55 -22.14
CA HIS A 117 26.92 -2.75 -21.38
C HIS A 117 26.31 -4.09 -21.83
N ASP A 118 25.37 -4.12 -22.76
CA ASP A 118 24.96 -5.34 -23.45
C ASP A 118 25.12 -5.17 -24.96
N PRO A 119 26.18 -5.73 -25.57
CA PRO A 119 26.43 -5.62 -27.01
C PRO A 119 25.38 -6.35 -27.85
N GLU A 120 24.59 -7.24 -27.25
CA GLU A 120 23.55 -8.00 -27.94
C GLU A 120 22.16 -7.35 -27.77
N ASP A 121 22.08 -6.24 -27.01
CA ASP A 121 20.83 -5.50 -26.75
C ASP A 121 19.68 -6.38 -26.25
N HIS A 122 19.97 -7.36 -25.36
CA HIS A 122 18.93 -8.20 -24.78
C HIS A 122 18.04 -7.40 -23.83
N PRO A 123 16.73 -7.62 -23.84
CA PRO A 123 15.86 -6.97 -22.88
C PRO A 123 16.12 -7.50 -21.47
N VAL A 124 16.21 -6.59 -20.51
CA VAL A 124 16.20 -6.91 -19.08
C VAL A 124 14.76 -6.95 -18.57
N ARG A 125 14.52 -7.88 -17.67
CA ARG A 125 13.24 -8.02 -16.96
C ARG A 125 13.51 -8.14 -15.48
N CYS A 126 12.84 -7.33 -14.68
CA CYS A 126 13.01 -7.32 -13.24
C CYS A 126 11.69 -7.18 -12.49
N PRO A 127 11.23 -8.22 -11.78
CA PRO A 127 10.20 -8.08 -10.78
C PRO A 127 10.79 -7.41 -9.54
N THR A 128 10.13 -6.36 -9.04
CA THR A 128 10.59 -5.59 -7.88
C THR A 128 9.41 -4.86 -7.23
N GLN A 129 9.70 -4.13 -6.15
CA GLN A 129 8.76 -3.23 -5.49
C GLN A 129 9.19 -1.78 -5.71
N THR A 130 8.21 -0.89 -5.79
CA THR A 130 8.46 0.55 -5.88
C THR A 130 8.39 1.18 -4.50
N GLU A 131 9.03 2.34 -4.34
CA GLU A 131 8.94 3.22 -3.19
C GLU A 131 8.89 4.67 -3.66
N ALA A 132 8.54 5.62 -2.77
CA ALA A 132 8.53 7.04 -3.10
C ALA A 132 9.93 7.54 -3.45
N LEU A 133 10.04 8.40 -4.47
CA LEU A 133 11.21 9.27 -4.62
C LEU A 133 10.97 10.54 -3.79
N PRO A 134 11.69 10.76 -2.68
CA PRO A 134 11.45 11.89 -1.79
C PRO A 134 11.51 13.25 -2.52
N GLY A 135 10.49 14.08 -2.31
CA GLY A 135 10.41 15.42 -2.91
C GLY A 135 9.88 15.47 -4.35
N PHE A 136 9.52 14.34 -4.95
CA PHE A 136 9.03 14.24 -6.32
C PHE A 136 7.71 13.45 -6.41
N TYR A 137 6.88 13.77 -7.39
CA TYR A 137 5.70 12.98 -7.73
C TYR A 137 6.11 11.81 -8.64
N GLN A 138 7.00 10.97 -8.09
CA GLN A 138 7.67 9.87 -8.77
C GLN A 138 7.82 8.67 -7.84
N ILE A 139 7.94 7.51 -8.43
CA ILE A 139 8.31 6.26 -7.77
C ILE A 139 9.72 5.85 -8.19
N GLN A 140 10.43 5.18 -7.29
CA GLN A 140 11.74 4.60 -7.55
C GLN A 140 11.70 3.08 -7.33
N ALA A 141 12.61 2.38 -7.99
CA ALA A 141 12.74 0.94 -7.84
C ALA A 141 14.20 0.48 -7.95
N LYS A 142 14.55 -0.54 -7.19
CA LYS A 142 15.88 -1.15 -7.19
C LYS A 142 15.87 -2.39 -8.09
N CYS A 143 16.69 -2.37 -9.15
CA CYS A 143 16.84 -3.47 -10.08
C CYS A 143 18.14 -3.36 -10.86
N ARG A 144 18.98 -4.38 -10.82
CA ARG A 144 20.28 -4.38 -11.53
C ARG A 144 20.10 -4.51 -13.04
N GLY A 145 21.04 -3.95 -13.80
CA GLY A 145 21.08 -4.03 -15.25
C GLY A 145 20.26 -2.94 -15.96
N MET A 146 19.74 -1.95 -15.22
CA MET A 146 19.01 -0.83 -15.80
C MET A 146 19.95 0.27 -16.33
N TRP A 147 20.83 -0.12 -17.26
CA TRP A 147 21.77 0.78 -17.91
C TRP A 147 21.09 1.71 -18.92
N GLY A 148 21.84 2.68 -19.46
CA GLY A 148 21.37 3.56 -20.53
C GLY A 148 20.75 2.79 -21.69
N GLY A 149 19.61 3.24 -22.21
CA GLY A 149 18.78 2.56 -23.20
C GLY A 149 17.45 2.02 -22.65
N VAL A 150 17.36 1.72 -21.35
CA VAL A 150 16.10 1.30 -20.71
C VAL A 150 15.10 2.44 -20.57
N SER A 151 15.51 3.69 -20.74
CA SER A 151 14.68 4.90 -20.71
C SER A 151 13.39 4.73 -21.50
N GLY A 152 12.24 5.02 -20.92
CA GLY A 152 10.91 4.80 -21.51
C GLY A 152 10.39 3.37 -21.40
N GLY A 153 11.17 2.43 -20.86
CA GLY A 153 10.76 1.05 -20.62
C GLY A 153 9.60 0.98 -19.62
N PRO A 154 8.63 0.07 -19.82
CA PRO A 154 7.41 0.00 -19.02
C PRO A 154 7.64 -0.61 -17.64
N TRP A 155 6.86 -0.14 -16.64
CA TRP A 155 6.68 -0.77 -15.35
C TRP A 155 5.28 -1.35 -15.27
N PHE A 156 5.20 -2.66 -15.30
CA PHE A 156 3.93 -3.40 -15.34
C PHE A 156 3.46 -3.74 -13.93
N SER A 157 2.20 -3.43 -13.60
CA SER A 157 1.53 -3.98 -12.43
C SER A 157 1.03 -5.40 -12.67
N LYS A 158 0.64 -5.71 -13.91
CA LYS A 158 0.23 -7.05 -14.34
C LYS A 158 0.77 -7.33 -15.75
N VAL A 159 1.18 -8.58 -16.02
CA VAL A 159 1.63 -9.02 -17.33
C VAL A 159 0.97 -10.33 -17.71
N ASP A 160 0.35 -10.37 -18.89
CA ASP A 160 -0.08 -11.60 -19.56
C ASP A 160 1.04 -12.06 -20.52
N TRP A 161 1.91 -12.92 -20.01
CA TRP A 161 3.07 -13.42 -20.79
C TRP A 161 2.67 -14.22 -22.03
N ALA A 162 1.47 -14.81 -22.06
CA ALA A 162 0.98 -15.55 -23.21
C ALA A 162 0.58 -14.62 -24.36
N LYS A 163 0.05 -13.44 -24.04
CA LYS A 163 -0.32 -12.41 -25.01
C LYS A 163 0.81 -11.42 -25.28
N GLY A 164 1.80 -11.32 -24.39
CA GLY A 164 2.87 -10.34 -24.47
C GLY A 164 2.40 -8.91 -24.19
N THR A 165 1.32 -8.73 -23.40
CA THR A 165 0.73 -7.44 -23.04
C THR A 165 0.49 -7.35 -21.54
N GLY A 166 0.22 -6.13 -21.03
CA GLY A 166 -0.02 -5.94 -19.60
C GLY A 166 -0.58 -4.56 -19.25
N GLU A 167 -0.69 -4.31 -17.95
CA GLU A 167 -1.09 -3.02 -17.38
C GLU A 167 0.17 -2.24 -16.99
N ILE A 168 0.37 -1.06 -17.58
CA ILE A 168 1.52 -0.18 -17.32
C ILE A 168 1.11 0.91 -16.34
N ILE A 169 1.83 1.02 -15.21
CA ILE A 169 1.64 2.05 -14.18
C ILE A 169 2.81 3.03 -14.07
N GLY A 170 3.87 2.86 -14.85
CA GLY A 170 5.05 3.71 -14.87
C GLY A 170 5.93 3.44 -16.07
N ASN A 171 6.92 4.31 -16.30
CA ASN A 171 7.94 4.17 -17.33
C ASN A 171 9.29 4.67 -16.82
N VAL A 172 10.38 4.05 -17.21
CA VAL A 172 11.73 4.54 -16.86
C VAL A 172 11.91 5.97 -17.36
N GLY A 173 12.04 6.90 -16.42
CA GLY A 173 12.13 8.35 -16.67
C GLY A 173 12.08 9.13 -15.36
N GLY A 174 11.89 10.45 -15.44
CA GLY A 174 11.77 11.32 -14.27
C GLY A 174 13.06 12.03 -13.91
N TYR A 175 13.36 12.12 -12.60
CA TYR A 175 14.55 12.80 -12.09
C TYR A 175 15.80 12.35 -12.84
N ASN A 176 16.58 13.34 -13.30
CA ASN A 176 17.83 13.13 -14.04
C ASN A 176 17.70 12.13 -15.23
N GLY A 177 16.52 12.03 -15.86
CA GLY A 177 16.28 11.10 -16.97
C GLY A 177 16.05 9.65 -16.53
N GLY A 178 15.67 9.42 -15.28
CA GLY A 178 15.30 8.09 -14.78
C GLY A 178 16.37 7.39 -13.95
N GLY A 179 17.41 8.11 -13.52
CA GLY A 179 18.47 7.57 -12.65
C GLY A 179 18.96 8.58 -11.63
N ASN A 180 19.71 8.13 -10.62
CA ASN A 180 20.32 9.00 -9.62
C ASN A 180 21.50 9.81 -10.18
N ASP A 181 22.08 10.69 -9.37
CA ASP A 181 23.21 11.54 -9.76
C ASP A 181 24.46 10.75 -10.17
N ALA A 182 24.63 9.54 -9.67
CA ALA A 182 25.74 8.65 -9.98
C ALA A 182 25.46 7.72 -11.19
N ASN A 183 24.24 7.76 -11.74
CA ASN A 183 23.79 6.90 -12.84
C ASN A 183 24.10 5.41 -12.62
N VAL A 184 23.78 4.92 -11.40
CA VAL A 184 23.95 3.50 -11.09
C VAL A 184 22.91 2.65 -11.83
N ASP A 185 23.28 1.44 -12.20
CA ASP A 185 22.42 0.53 -12.97
C ASP A 185 21.33 -0.17 -12.15
N TRP A 186 21.36 0.00 -10.84
CA TRP A 186 20.45 -0.72 -9.92
C TRP A 186 19.35 0.15 -9.30
N LEU A 187 19.31 1.46 -9.59
CA LEU A 187 18.28 2.37 -9.10
C LEU A 187 17.71 3.18 -10.26
N THR A 188 16.41 3.14 -10.44
CA THR A 188 15.73 3.86 -11.53
C THR A 188 14.41 4.44 -11.07
N TYR A 189 13.94 5.45 -11.78
CA TYR A 189 12.77 6.26 -11.44
C TYR A 189 11.69 6.18 -12.50
N SER A 190 10.47 6.50 -12.10
CA SER A 190 9.33 6.68 -12.98
C SER A 190 8.46 7.84 -12.50
N PRO A 191 8.03 8.74 -13.37
CA PRO A 191 6.92 9.64 -13.08
C PRO A 191 5.67 8.83 -12.70
N MET A 192 4.83 9.39 -11.81
CA MET A 192 3.50 8.84 -11.55
C MET A 192 2.62 9.03 -12.78
N HIS A 193 1.95 8.00 -13.24
CA HIS A 193 0.92 8.09 -14.27
C HIS A 193 -0.36 8.68 -13.65
N GLY A 194 -0.34 9.99 -13.40
CA GLY A 194 -1.42 10.78 -12.82
C GLY A 194 -2.19 11.59 -13.87
N ASP A 195 -2.79 12.71 -13.45
CA ASP A 195 -3.65 13.53 -14.32
C ASP A 195 -2.93 14.13 -15.53
N TRP A 196 -1.69 14.62 -15.35
CA TRP A 196 -0.90 15.16 -16.45
C TRP A 196 -0.54 14.11 -17.50
N PHE A 197 -0.24 12.88 -17.04
CA PHE A 197 0.03 11.73 -17.92
C PHE A 197 -1.19 11.38 -18.76
N PHE A 198 -2.35 11.16 -18.13
CA PHE A 198 -3.57 10.80 -18.84
C PHE A 198 -4.13 11.90 -19.71
N ARG A 199 -3.90 13.16 -19.34
CA ARG A 199 -4.21 14.31 -20.22
C ARG A 199 -3.37 14.27 -21.49
N LEU A 200 -2.05 14.03 -21.38
CA LEU A 200 -1.17 13.89 -22.54
C LEU A 200 -1.54 12.69 -23.40
N TYR A 201 -1.87 11.54 -22.77
CA TYR A 201 -2.35 10.37 -23.50
C TYR A 201 -3.64 10.66 -24.28
N ASP A 202 -4.59 11.36 -23.67
CA ASP A 202 -5.83 11.76 -24.36
C ASP A 202 -5.59 12.71 -25.54
N GLU A 203 -4.65 13.62 -25.40
CA GLU A 203 -4.21 14.49 -26.51
C GLU A 203 -3.53 13.68 -27.61
N ALA A 204 -2.62 12.78 -27.27
CA ALA A 204 -1.92 11.93 -28.23
C ALA A 204 -2.87 11.00 -29.00
N LYS A 205 -3.77 10.28 -28.33
CA LYS A 205 -4.69 9.35 -29.01
C LYS A 205 -5.69 10.03 -29.95
N ASN A 206 -6.01 11.29 -29.66
CA ASN A 206 -6.95 12.10 -30.48
C ASN A 206 -6.25 13.10 -31.43
N ASP A 207 -4.93 13.01 -31.58
CA ASP A 207 -4.11 13.87 -32.42
C ASP A 207 -4.29 15.37 -32.13
N ARG A 208 -4.43 15.72 -30.86
CA ARG A 208 -4.61 17.11 -30.42
C ARG A 208 -3.27 17.74 -30.05
N PRO A 209 -3.05 19.05 -30.38
CA PRO A 209 -1.83 19.75 -30.02
C PRO A 209 -1.65 19.82 -28.50
N VAL A 210 -0.43 19.53 -28.05
CA VAL A 210 -0.06 19.72 -26.64
C VAL A 210 0.31 21.19 -26.41
N ARG A 211 -0.45 21.88 -25.56
CA ARG A 211 -0.20 23.27 -25.17
C ARG A 211 -0.36 23.43 -23.67
N ARG A 212 0.65 24.01 -23.05
CA ARG A 212 0.68 24.32 -21.62
C ARG A 212 1.21 25.75 -21.48
N ASP A 213 0.30 26.67 -21.18
CA ASP A 213 0.61 28.09 -21.03
C ASP A 213 0.87 28.50 -19.58
N THR A 214 0.63 27.56 -18.62
CA THR A 214 0.88 27.76 -17.19
C THR A 214 2.09 26.96 -16.73
N PRO A 215 2.87 27.46 -15.77
CA PRO A 215 3.96 26.71 -15.15
C PRO A 215 3.47 25.37 -14.61
N TYR A 216 4.38 24.39 -14.55
CA TYR A 216 4.10 23.14 -13.86
C TYR A 216 3.97 23.39 -12.35
N VAL A 217 2.91 22.87 -11.78
CA VAL A 217 2.72 22.81 -10.33
C VAL A 217 2.69 21.32 -9.97
N GLN A 218 3.63 20.92 -9.13
CA GLN A 218 3.69 19.55 -8.65
C GLN A 218 2.42 19.23 -7.85
N PRO A 219 1.76 18.08 -8.10
CA PRO A 219 0.67 17.63 -7.25
C PRO A 219 1.12 17.51 -5.79
N PRO A 220 0.21 17.64 -4.82
CA PRO A 220 0.52 17.30 -3.43
C PRO A 220 1.14 15.91 -3.38
N LEU A 221 2.27 15.78 -2.71
CA LEU A 221 2.90 14.48 -2.53
C LEU A 221 2.07 13.67 -1.55
N PRO A 222 1.73 12.40 -1.85
CA PRO A 222 1.08 11.53 -0.89
C PRO A 222 1.91 11.43 0.39
N TYR A 223 1.23 11.30 1.51
CA TYR A 223 1.88 11.12 2.80
C TYR A 223 2.62 9.78 2.83
N SER A 224 3.85 9.76 3.31
CA SER A 224 4.64 8.55 3.53
C SER A 224 4.71 8.23 5.02
N MET A 225 4.35 7.03 5.39
CA MET A 225 4.43 6.54 6.78
C MET A 225 5.87 6.21 7.22
N GLY A 226 6.87 6.43 6.35
CA GLY A 226 8.27 6.09 6.64
C GLY A 226 8.65 4.71 6.12
N GLY A 227 9.72 4.14 6.64
CA GLY A 227 10.30 2.86 6.21
C GLY A 227 10.21 1.74 7.25
N GLY A 228 10.45 0.51 6.80
CA GLY A 228 10.37 -0.71 7.61
C GLY A 228 11.30 -0.70 8.82
N ASP A 229 12.44 -0.04 8.76
CA ASP A 229 13.33 0.12 9.93
C ASP A 229 12.58 0.80 11.10
N THR A 230 11.84 1.87 10.85
CA THR A 230 11.01 2.53 11.86
C THR A 230 9.87 1.61 12.29
N TRP A 231 9.13 1.05 11.35
CA TRP A 231 7.95 0.25 11.63
C TRP A 231 8.25 -1.09 12.31
N SER A 232 9.48 -1.61 12.21
CA SER A 232 9.88 -2.78 13.02
C SER A 232 9.80 -2.51 14.53
N HIS A 233 9.71 -1.25 14.95
CA HIS A 233 9.53 -0.79 16.33
C HIS A 233 8.07 -0.49 16.70
N ALA A 234 7.09 -0.62 15.80
CA ALA A 234 5.68 -0.52 16.16
C ALA A 234 5.31 -1.70 17.07
N LYS A 235 4.99 -1.39 18.33
CA LYS A 235 4.73 -2.38 19.39
C LYS A 235 3.26 -2.81 19.41
N LEU A 236 2.35 -1.82 19.35
CA LEU A 236 0.90 -2.03 19.40
C LEU A 236 0.22 -1.11 18.41
N MET A 237 -0.94 -1.51 17.89
CA MET A 237 -1.78 -0.73 17.00
C MET A 237 -3.23 -0.80 17.43
N ALA A 238 -3.96 0.29 17.27
CA ALA A 238 -5.42 0.35 17.47
C ALA A 238 -6.07 1.22 16.41
N SER A 239 -7.09 0.66 15.76
CA SER A 239 -7.94 1.36 14.80
C SER A 239 -9.06 2.11 15.50
N GLY A 240 -9.51 3.22 14.92
CA GLY A 240 -10.65 3.99 15.40
C GLY A 240 -10.87 5.22 14.54
N GLU A 241 -11.97 5.91 14.71
CA GLU A 241 -12.21 7.22 14.14
C GLU A 241 -11.85 8.27 15.22
N TYR A 242 -10.60 8.74 15.22
CA TYR A 242 -10.05 9.59 16.27
C TYR A 242 -10.06 11.08 15.91
N THR A 243 -10.20 11.44 14.64
CA THR A 243 -10.07 12.82 14.17
C THR A 243 -11.41 13.54 13.97
N GLY A 244 -12.53 12.84 13.96
CA GLY A 244 -13.87 13.39 13.76
C GLY A 244 -14.19 13.69 12.30
N ASP A 245 -13.44 13.11 11.35
CA ASP A 245 -13.64 13.33 9.91
C ASP A 245 -14.42 12.18 9.22
N GLY A 246 -14.83 11.17 9.98
CA GLY A 246 -15.59 10.01 9.51
C GLY A 246 -14.76 8.95 8.81
N LYS A 247 -13.42 8.99 8.94
CA LYS A 247 -12.51 8.03 8.35
C LYS A 247 -11.74 7.27 9.43
N GLY A 248 -11.37 6.03 9.12
CA GLY A 248 -10.60 5.21 10.04
C GLY A 248 -9.16 5.72 10.18
N ASP A 249 -8.76 5.94 11.42
CA ASP A 249 -7.42 6.36 11.81
C ASP A 249 -6.68 5.20 12.50
N LEU A 250 -5.36 5.35 12.67
CA LEU A 250 -4.52 4.37 13.33
C LEU A 250 -3.68 4.99 14.44
N ILE A 251 -3.81 4.49 15.66
CA ILE A 251 -2.88 4.77 16.75
C ILE A 251 -1.80 3.69 16.79
N VAL A 252 -0.55 4.11 16.88
CA VAL A 252 0.63 3.26 17.04
C VAL A 252 1.33 3.61 18.34
N VAL A 253 1.59 2.59 19.16
CA VAL A 253 2.49 2.68 20.31
C VAL A 253 3.83 2.05 19.92
N TRP A 254 4.89 2.85 20.01
CA TRP A 254 6.24 2.42 19.67
C TRP A 254 6.96 1.75 20.85
N THR A 255 7.99 0.97 20.57
CA THR A 255 8.73 0.23 21.61
C THR A 255 9.40 1.15 22.64
N ASP A 256 9.70 2.38 22.29
CA ASP A 256 10.26 3.41 23.20
C ASP A 256 9.19 4.17 24.00
N GLY A 257 7.91 3.87 23.75
CA GLY A 257 6.76 4.48 24.42
C GLY A 257 6.25 5.78 23.78
N GLU A 258 6.73 6.15 22.58
CA GLU A 258 6.06 7.17 21.79
C GLU A 258 4.68 6.66 21.37
N VAL A 259 3.69 7.56 21.29
CA VAL A 259 2.36 7.26 20.73
C VAL A 259 2.10 8.22 19.61
N THR A 260 1.80 7.65 18.42
CA THR A 260 1.53 8.41 17.20
C THR A 260 0.14 8.07 16.65
N LEU A 261 -0.62 9.11 16.28
CA LEU A 261 -1.88 9.00 15.55
C LEU A 261 -1.61 9.27 14.08
N TYR A 262 -1.96 8.34 13.21
CA TYR A 262 -1.99 8.47 11.76
C TYR A 262 -3.42 8.73 11.29
N THR A 263 -3.64 9.85 10.57
CA THR A 263 -4.95 10.23 10.06
C THR A 263 -5.23 9.54 8.73
N GLY A 264 -6.33 8.81 8.64
CA GLY A 264 -6.73 8.10 7.44
C GLY A 264 -7.17 9.00 6.29
N ASP A 265 -7.00 8.53 5.06
CA ASP A 265 -7.46 9.24 3.85
C ASP A 265 -8.84 8.75 3.36
N GLY A 266 -9.36 7.68 3.96
CA GLY A 266 -10.62 7.04 3.57
C GLY A 266 -10.54 6.21 2.29
N ASN A 267 -9.33 5.90 1.81
CA ASN A 267 -9.07 5.07 0.62
C ASN A 267 -8.02 3.98 0.89
N GLY A 268 -7.88 3.57 2.14
CA GLY A 268 -6.90 2.57 2.56
C GLY A 268 -5.49 3.12 2.75
N GLY A 269 -5.33 4.43 2.90
CA GLY A 269 -4.06 5.12 3.15
C GLY A 269 -4.17 6.15 4.28
N PHE A 270 -3.11 6.96 4.44
CA PHE A 270 -3.04 8.00 5.47
C PHE A 270 -2.60 9.34 4.89
N THR A 271 -2.96 10.45 5.57
CA THR A 271 -2.67 11.82 5.12
C THR A 271 -1.63 12.54 5.99
N GLY A 272 -1.35 12.04 7.17
CA GLY A 272 -0.44 12.68 8.10
C GLY A 272 -0.33 11.94 9.43
N GLU A 273 0.53 12.46 10.29
CA GLU A 273 0.71 11.93 11.64
C GLU A 273 0.72 13.04 12.69
N ARG A 274 0.34 12.68 13.90
CA ARG A 274 0.43 13.55 15.07
C ARG A 274 0.91 12.75 16.27
N ARG A 275 1.99 13.20 16.91
CA ARG A 275 2.46 12.61 18.15
C ARG A 275 1.52 12.95 19.30
N LEU A 276 1.02 11.93 20.00
CA LEU A 276 0.14 12.03 21.17
C LEU A 276 0.92 11.91 22.47
N ALA A 277 1.99 11.10 22.54
CA ALA A 277 2.88 11.00 23.69
C ALA A 277 4.35 10.96 23.24
N ALA A 278 5.22 11.58 24.03
CA ALA A 278 6.65 11.57 23.79
C ALA A 278 7.27 10.19 24.14
N PRO A 279 8.41 9.80 23.52
CA PRO A 279 9.12 8.58 23.85
C PRO A 279 9.60 8.58 25.31
N HIS A 280 9.91 7.40 25.83
CA HIS A 280 10.39 7.12 27.17
C HIS A 280 9.38 7.40 28.31
N GLY A 281 8.10 7.60 27.95
CA GLY A 281 6.99 7.72 28.90
C GLY A 281 6.44 6.36 29.35
N ARG A 282 5.32 6.41 30.06
CA ARG A 282 4.63 5.22 30.60
C ARG A 282 4.14 4.24 29.52
N TRP A 283 3.95 4.72 28.28
CA TRP A 283 3.44 3.93 27.17
C TRP A 283 4.37 2.80 26.71
N LYS A 284 5.65 2.86 27.08
CA LYS A 284 6.58 1.73 26.89
C LYS A 284 6.12 0.46 27.61
N ASP A 285 5.36 0.61 28.72
CA ASP A 285 4.82 -0.47 29.55
C ASP A 285 3.36 -0.85 29.16
N ALA A 286 2.81 -0.26 28.07
CA ALA A 286 1.54 -0.69 27.50
C ALA A 286 1.66 -2.13 26.96
N LYS A 287 0.76 -3.01 27.39
CA LYS A 287 0.79 -4.44 27.07
C LYS A 287 -0.17 -4.79 25.92
N SER A 288 -1.37 -4.23 25.96
CA SER A 288 -2.40 -4.43 24.93
C SER A 288 -3.31 -3.20 24.88
N LEU A 289 -3.85 -2.90 23.72
CA LEU A 289 -4.78 -1.77 23.55
C LEU A 289 -5.78 -2.03 22.43
N THR A 290 -6.90 -1.30 22.48
CA THR A 290 -7.93 -1.36 21.45
C THR A 290 -8.70 -0.03 21.37
N GLY A 291 -9.14 0.31 20.16
CA GLY A 291 -10.11 1.40 19.95
C GLY A 291 -11.56 0.93 20.20
N GLY A 292 -12.45 1.88 20.41
CA GLY A 292 -13.88 1.65 20.57
C GLY A 292 -14.65 2.92 20.91
N ASP A 293 -15.95 2.81 21.12
CA ASP A 293 -16.84 3.86 21.62
C ASP A 293 -17.37 3.46 23.02
N PHE A 294 -16.45 3.50 23.99
CA PHE A 294 -16.74 3.04 25.36
C PHE A 294 -17.35 4.14 26.22
N SER A 295 -17.11 5.41 25.90
CA SER A 295 -17.60 6.55 26.69
C SER A 295 -18.83 7.23 26.09
N GLY A 296 -19.24 6.88 24.86
CA GLY A 296 -20.38 7.48 24.16
C GLY A 296 -20.12 8.91 23.70
N GLY A 297 -18.86 9.24 23.36
CA GLY A 297 -18.45 10.54 22.82
C GLY A 297 -18.69 10.70 21.32
N ASN A 298 -18.06 11.71 20.71
CA ASN A 298 -18.11 11.96 19.27
C ASN A 298 -16.91 11.38 18.50
N GLY A 299 -15.90 10.86 19.21
CA GLY A 299 -14.71 10.26 18.65
C GLY A 299 -14.40 8.92 19.32
N SER A 300 -13.57 8.12 18.69
CA SER A 300 -13.15 6.84 19.27
C SER A 300 -12.33 7.04 20.54
N ASP A 301 -12.59 6.16 21.49
CA ASP A 301 -11.87 6.01 22.74
C ASP A 301 -10.73 4.99 22.57
N LEU A 302 -9.78 5.01 23.49
CA LEU A 302 -8.73 4.01 23.58
C LEU A 302 -8.76 3.33 24.95
N LEU A 303 -8.85 2.02 24.98
CA LEU A 303 -8.69 1.23 26.19
C LEU A 303 -7.31 0.56 26.17
N VAL A 304 -6.55 0.73 27.24
CA VAL A 304 -5.19 0.20 27.37
C VAL A 304 -5.00 -0.59 28.65
N VAL A 305 -4.34 -1.75 28.53
CA VAL A 305 -3.84 -2.56 29.65
C VAL A 305 -2.33 -2.37 29.73
N PHE A 306 -1.83 -2.06 30.91
CA PHE A 306 -0.39 -1.95 31.19
C PHE A 306 0.15 -3.24 31.83
N ASP A 307 1.46 -3.47 31.71
CA ASP A 307 2.15 -4.62 32.32
C ASP A 307 1.87 -4.74 33.84
N SER A 308 1.65 -3.61 34.50
CA SER A 308 1.29 -3.57 35.94
C SER A 308 -0.09 -4.14 36.25
N GLY A 309 -0.92 -4.40 35.25
CA GLY A 309 -2.34 -4.73 35.41
C GLY A 309 -3.26 -3.51 35.58
N GLU A 310 -2.72 -2.29 35.45
CA GLU A 310 -3.54 -1.10 35.38
C GLU A 310 -4.29 -1.09 34.04
N VAL A 311 -5.58 -0.74 34.07
CA VAL A 311 -6.43 -0.55 32.88
C VAL A 311 -6.95 0.86 32.85
N ARG A 312 -6.76 1.54 31.73
CA ARG A 312 -7.29 2.89 31.52
C ARG A 312 -8.17 2.97 30.29
N LEU A 313 -9.29 3.67 30.45
CA LEU A 313 -10.10 4.16 29.37
C LEU A 313 -9.75 5.64 29.12
N LEU A 314 -9.42 5.97 27.88
CA LEU A 314 -9.05 7.30 27.41
C LEU A 314 -10.13 7.78 26.43
N PRO A 315 -11.07 8.64 26.88
CA PRO A 315 -12.17 9.12 26.05
C PRO A 315 -11.70 10.13 24.99
N ASP A 316 -12.30 10.10 23.79
CA ASP A 316 -12.12 11.07 22.71
C ASP A 316 -10.62 11.38 22.45
N VAL A 317 -9.80 10.38 22.26
CA VAL A 317 -8.31 10.47 22.19
C VAL A 317 -7.85 11.49 21.16
N GLY A 318 -8.54 11.61 20.03
CA GLY A 318 -8.23 12.58 19.00
C GLY A 318 -8.28 14.02 19.47
N ALA A 319 -9.25 14.38 20.30
CA ALA A 319 -9.40 15.71 20.85
C ALA A 319 -8.62 15.93 22.15
N ARG A 320 -8.57 14.92 23.01
CA ARG A 320 -8.03 15.01 24.39
C ARG A 320 -6.60 14.51 24.54
N GLY A 321 -6.08 13.74 23.56
CA GLY A 321 -4.78 13.08 23.66
C GLY A 321 -4.85 11.82 24.52
N VAL A 322 -3.67 11.33 24.93
CA VAL A 322 -3.50 10.05 25.65
C VAL A 322 -3.02 10.23 27.10
N ASP A 323 -3.09 11.44 27.61
CA ASP A 323 -2.75 11.76 29.01
C ASP A 323 -3.99 11.64 29.91
N GLY A 324 -3.82 11.07 31.10
CA GLY A 324 -4.90 10.96 32.10
C GLY A 324 -5.80 9.74 31.87
N GLY A 325 -7.09 10.00 31.59
CA GLY A 325 -8.10 8.96 31.39
C GLY A 325 -8.72 8.44 32.72
N ILE A 326 -9.67 7.51 32.58
CA ILE A 326 -10.43 6.88 33.65
C ILE A 326 -9.75 5.56 34.02
N GLU A 327 -9.40 5.38 35.29
CA GLU A 327 -8.88 4.11 35.78
C GLU A 327 -10.00 3.11 35.99
N LEU A 328 -10.01 2.03 35.21
CA LEU A 328 -10.99 0.93 35.35
C LEU A 328 -10.48 -0.18 36.26
N ALA A 329 -9.15 -0.38 36.32
CA ALA A 329 -8.49 -1.29 37.24
C ALA A 329 -7.12 -0.72 37.65
N GLY A 330 -6.76 -0.85 38.91
CA GLY A 330 -5.47 -0.38 39.45
C GLY A 330 -4.31 -1.35 39.16
N ALA A 331 -3.08 -0.85 39.36
CA ALA A 331 -1.88 -1.68 39.27
C ALA A 331 -1.95 -2.84 40.30
N GLY A 332 -1.42 -4.01 39.91
CA GLY A 332 -1.48 -5.24 40.69
C GLY A 332 -2.79 -6.00 40.58
N SER A 333 -3.70 -5.57 39.71
CA SER A 333 -4.96 -6.25 39.45
C SER A 333 -4.76 -7.54 38.62
N VAL A 334 -5.81 -8.35 38.51
CA VAL A 334 -5.84 -9.56 37.66
C VAL A 334 -5.54 -9.25 36.19
N TRP A 335 -5.74 -8.03 35.75
CA TRP A 335 -5.49 -7.58 34.37
C TRP A 335 -4.02 -7.66 33.93
N SER A 336 -3.07 -7.84 34.88
CA SER A 336 -1.69 -8.21 34.54
C SER A 336 -1.62 -9.54 33.74
N HIS A 337 -2.64 -10.39 33.82
CA HIS A 337 -2.79 -11.65 33.08
C HIS A 337 -3.59 -11.51 31.77
N ALA A 338 -4.18 -10.34 31.46
CA ALA A 338 -4.79 -10.09 30.17
C ALA A 338 -3.68 -9.90 29.12
N ASP A 339 -3.54 -10.84 28.18
CA ASP A 339 -2.48 -10.79 27.16
C ASP A 339 -2.91 -10.07 25.90
N GLN A 340 -4.17 -10.23 25.48
CA GLN A 340 -4.74 -9.58 24.32
C GLN A 340 -6.14 -9.05 24.66
N ILE A 341 -6.41 -7.83 24.21
CA ILE A 341 -7.74 -7.24 24.26
C ILE A 341 -8.14 -6.73 22.87
N THR A 342 -9.42 -6.83 22.54
CA THR A 342 -9.99 -6.21 21.34
C THR A 342 -11.40 -5.73 21.60
N GLY A 343 -11.68 -4.49 21.21
CA GLY A 343 -13.02 -3.92 21.21
C GLY A 343 -13.85 -4.46 20.06
N GLY A 344 -15.14 -4.54 20.24
CA GLY A 344 -16.06 -4.98 19.21
C GLY A 344 -17.52 -4.72 19.58
N SER A 345 -18.42 -5.16 18.72
CA SER A 345 -19.86 -5.27 18.97
C SER A 345 -20.20 -6.78 19.05
N PHE A 346 -20.06 -7.35 20.25
CA PHE A 346 -20.26 -8.78 20.48
C PHE A 346 -21.61 -9.11 21.08
N GLY A 347 -22.30 -8.10 21.59
CA GLY A 347 -23.61 -8.22 22.19
C GLY A 347 -24.71 -7.59 21.35
N THR A 348 -25.77 -7.11 22.01
CA THR A 348 -26.88 -6.41 21.34
C THR A 348 -26.65 -4.90 21.23
N ALA A 349 -25.47 -4.41 21.62
CA ALA A 349 -25.14 -2.98 21.60
C ALA A 349 -24.93 -2.49 20.17
N LYS A 350 -25.44 -1.27 19.91
CA LYS A 350 -25.34 -0.61 18.62
C LYS A 350 -23.93 -0.01 18.36
N TYR A 351 -23.06 0.01 19.39
CA TYR A 351 -21.75 0.67 19.40
C TYR A 351 -20.66 -0.31 19.79
N VAL A 352 -19.40 0.00 19.41
CA VAL A 352 -18.19 -0.76 19.76
C VAL A 352 -17.86 -0.53 21.23
N SER A 353 -18.65 -1.06 22.13
CA SER A 353 -18.51 -0.90 23.57
C SER A 353 -18.29 -2.23 24.32
N ASP A 354 -18.13 -3.33 23.60
CA ASP A 354 -17.83 -4.62 24.20
C ASP A 354 -16.32 -4.90 24.10
N LEU A 355 -15.79 -5.69 25.00
CA LEU A 355 -14.36 -5.97 25.12
C LEU A 355 -14.11 -7.47 25.24
N LEU A 356 -13.50 -8.06 24.23
CA LEU A 356 -13.00 -9.42 24.29
C LEU A 356 -11.60 -9.44 24.92
N VAL A 357 -11.38 -10.29 25.90
CA VAL A 357 -10.12 -10.47 26.60
C VAL A 357 -9.64 -11.90 26.47
N ARG A 358 -8.44 -12.11 25.96
CA ARG A 358 -7.74 -13.38 26.02
C ARG A 358 -6.73 -13.34 27.17
N TRP A 359 -6.96 -14.17 28.17
CA TRP A 359 -6.12 -14.31 29.36
C TRP A 359 -4.93 -15.25 29.12
N SER A 360 -3.85 -15.07 29.85
CA SER A 360 -2.59 -15.81 29.67
C SER A 360 -2.72 -17.33 29.83
N ASP A 361 -3.74 -17.81 30.53
CA ASP A 361 -4.02 -19.23 30.73
C ASP A 361 -4.95 -19.83 29.66
N GLY A 362 -5.35 -19.02 28.66
CA GLY A 362 -6.24 -19.45 27.58
C GLY A 362 -7.72 -19.29 27.89
N GLU A 363 -8.11 -18.67 28.99
CA GLU A 363 -9.46 -18.18 29.16
C GLU A 363 -9.78 -17.08 28.15
N VAL A 364 -11.02 -17.02 27.68
CA VAL A 364 -11.55 -15.93 26.88
C VAL A 364 -12.81 -15.41 27.51
N THR A 365 -12.86 -14.11 27.75
CA THR A 365 -13.98 -13.43 28.38
C THR A 365 -14.46 -12.29 27.50
N ASP A 366 -15.75 -12.16 27.33
CA ASP A 366 -16.40 -11.01 26.73
C ASP A 366 -17.02 -10.15 27.84
N TYR A 367 -16.68 -8.88 27.87
CA TYR A 367 -17.27 -7.87 28.72
C TYR A 367 -18.20 -6.99 27.89
N THR A 368 -19.53 -7.07 28.08
CA THR A 368 -20.49 -6.27 27.33
C THR A 368 -20.80 -4.95 28.04
N ALA A 369 -20.92 -3.88 27.25
CA ALA A 369 -21.20 -2.51 27.74
C ALA A 369 -20.11 -1.97 28.70
N VAL A 370 -18.86 -2.09 28.28
CA VAL A 370 -17.72 -1.44 28.94
C VAL A 370 -17.84 0.07 28.81
N GLY A 371 -17.54 0.81 29.86
CA GLY A 371 -17.64 2.27 29.86
C GLY A 371 -16.94 2.93 31.03
N ASP A 372 -17.27 4.21 31.26
CA ASP A 372 -16.69 5.05 32.31
C ASP A 372 -16.94 4.52 33.74
N LYS A 373 -17.91 3.62 33.91
CA LYS A 373 -18.31 3.02 35.19
C LYS A 373 -17.72 1.64 35.43
N GLY A 374 -16.98 1.06 34.46
CA GLY A 374 -16.36 -0.25 34.60
C GLY A 374 -16.56 -1.16 33.38
N PHE A 375 -16.30 -2.45 33.58
CA PHE A 375 -16.28 -3.45 32.52
C PHE A 375 -17.66 -4.02 32.13
N GLY A 376 -18.74 -3.52 32.70
CA GLY A 376 -20.10 -3.99 32.36
C GLY A 376 -20.35 -5.44 32.79
N THR A 377 -20.95 -6.27 31.92
CA THR A 377 -21.31 -7.66 32.22
C THR A 377 -20.29 -8.62 31.64
N GLU A 378 -19.82 -9.56 32.48
CA GLU A 378 -18.82 -10.56 32.13
C GLU A 378 -19.46 -11.84 31.59
N HIS A 379 -18.95 -12.35 30.47
CA HIS A 379 -19.34 -13.62 29.86
C HIS A 379 -18.11 -14.48 29.57
N GLN A 380 -17.96 -15.64 30.22
CA GLN A 380 -16.87 -16.56 29.94
C GLN A 380 -17.16 -17.36 28.68
N LEU A 381 -16.41 -17.07 27.58
CA LEU A 381 -16.57 -17.77 26.31
C LEU A 381 -15.72 -19.02 26.19
N MET A 382 -14.51 -19.01 26.75
CA MET A 382 -13.60 -20.15 26.82
C MET A 382 -13.06 -20.31 28.24
N LYS A 383 -12.97 -21.54 28.72
CA LYS A 383 -12.45 -21.85 30.07
C LYS A 383 -10.93 -21.73 30.11
N PRO A 384 -10.32 -21.48 31.27
CA PRO A 384 -8.89 -21.63 31.52
C PRO A 384 -8.32 -22.93 30.94
N LYS A 385 -7.07 -22.89 30.47
CA LYS A 385 -6.36 -24.03 29.84
C LYS A 385 -6.98 -24.51 28.52
N SER A 386 -7.77 -23.68 27.86
CA SER A 386 -8.24 -23.93 26.50
C SER A 386 -7.11 -23.81 25.46
N ALA A 387 -7.40 -24.18 24.21
CA ALA A 387 -6.46 -23.99 23.09
C ALA A 387 -6.11 -22.50 22.86
N TRP A 388 -6.90 -21.57 23.35
CA TRP A 388 -6.68 -20.13 23.22
C TRP A 388 -5.42 -19.63 23.95
N LYS A 389 -4.81 -20.43 24.84
CA LYS A 389 -3.48 -20.13 25.37
C LYS A 389 -2.41 -19.97 24.27
N ASP A 390 -2.63 -20.60 23.10
CA ASP A 390 -1.74 -20.57 21.95
C ASP A 390 -2.13 -19.45 20.94
N ALA A 391 -3.21 -18.68 21.20
CA ALA A 391 -3.56 -17.48 20.45
C ALA A 391 -2.57 -16.35 20.80
N THR A 392 -1.89 -15.80 19.81
CA THR A 392 -0.83 -14.80 20.01
C THR A 392 -1.24 -13.39 19.63
N LEU A 393 -2.13 -13.23 18.65
CA LEU A 393 -2.77 -11.97 18.31
C LEU A 393 -4.28 -12.19 18.14
N VAL A 394 -5.03 -11.19 18.58
CA VAL A 394 -6.50 -11.18 18.49
C VAL A 394 -6.95 -9.80 18.06
N THR A 395 -7.81 -9.71 17.06
CA THR A 395 -8.49 -8.47 16.66
C THR A 395 -9.92 -8.78 16.23
N ALA A 396 -10.80 -7.80 16.28
CA ALA A 396 -12.19 -7.96 15.89
C ALA A 396 -12.62 -6.93 14.87
N GLY A 397 -13.56 -7.33 14.01
CA GLY A 397 -14.18 -6.50 12.99
C GLY A 397 -15.46 -7.15 12.47
N ASP A 398 -16.22 -6.42 11.68
CA ASP A 398 -17.43 -6.92 11.02
C ASP A 398 -17.07 -7.46 9.62
N PHE A 399 -16.36 -8.61 9.59
CA PHE A 399 -15.82 -9.18 8.36
C PHE A 399 -16.85 -9.92 7.51
N THR A 400 -17.93 -10.43 8.13
CA THR A 400 -18.91 -11.25 7.41
C THR A 400 -20.32 -10.66 7.38
N GLY A 401 -20.53 -9.53 8.04
CA GLY A 401 -21.80 -8.81 8.03
C GLY A 401 -22.91 -9.55 8.77
N GLY A 402 -22.77 -9.70 10.07
CA GLY A 402 -23.74 -10.39 10.92
C GLY A 402 -24.42 -9.49 11.96
N ASN A 403 -24.92 -10.09 13.03
CA ASN A 403 -25.44 -9.34 14.18
C ASN A 403 -24.33 -8.97 15.17
N ASN A 404 -23.29 -9.82 15.24
CA ASN A 404 -22.12 -9.61 16.07
C ASN A 404 -20.88 -9.55 15.19
N TRP A 405 -19.84 -8.89 15.67
CA TRP A 405 -18.55 -8.86 15.01
C TRP A 405 -17.86 -10.21 15.07
N ASP A 406 -16.97 -10.42 14.12
CA ASP A 406 -16.11 -11.60 14.03
C ASP A 406 -14.78 -11.33 14.75
N THR A 407 -14.14 -12.39 15.22
CA THR A 407 -12.80 -12.31 15.81
C THR A 407 -11.78 -13.02 14.93
N LEU A 408 -10.71 -12.33 14.55
CA LEU A 408 -9.53 -12.91 13.90
C LEU A 408 -8.49 -13.27 14.95
N VAL A 409 -7.97 -14.49 14.86
CA VAL A 409 -6.98 -15.04 15.79
C VAL A 409 -5.79 -15.58 15.03
N ARG A 410 -4.60 -15.07 15.38
CA ARG A 410 -3.34 -15.65 14.96
C ARG A 410 -2.86 -16.63 16.04
N TRP A 411 -2.60 -17.85 15.64
CA TRP A 411 -2.10 -18.90 16.52
C TRP A 411 -0.57 -18.97 16.48
N SER A 412 0.05 -19.50 17.53
CA SER A 412 1.50 -19.63 17.66
C SER A 412 2.16 -20.43 16.53
N ASP A 413 1.41 -21.27 15.83
CA ASP A 413 1.85 -22.05 14.68
C ASP A 413 1.73 -21.32 13.33
N GLY A 414 1.35 -20.04 13.33
CA GLY A 414 1.17 -19.22 12.13
C GLY A 414 -0.16 -19.42 11.39
N ARG A 415 -1.07 -20.20 11.95
CA ARG A 415 -2.44 -20.33 11.44
C ARG A 415 -3.23 -19.06 11.76
N ILE A 416 -4.11 -18.64 10.85
CA ILE A 416 -5.15 -17.64 11.10
C ILE A 416 -6.51 -18.29 11.07
N SER A 417 -7.29 -18.05 12.12
CA SER A 417 -8.71 -18.45 12.22
C SER A 417 -9.58 -17.21 12.38
N GLN A 418 -10.71 -17.20 11.68
CA GLN A 418 -11.81 -16.27 11.89
C GLN A 418 -12.90 -17.00 12.69
N PHE A 419 -13.35 -16.41 13.77
CA PHE A 419 -14.51 -16.87 14.55
C PHE A 419 -15.68 -15.95 14.24
N GLN A 420 -16.65 -16.46 13.49
CA GLN A 420 -17.79 -15.71 13.00
C GLN A 420 -18.87 -15.59 14.07
N GLU A 421 -19.45 -14.38 14.22
CA GLU A 421 -20.50 -14.10 15.18
C GLU A 421 -20.07 -14.35 16.65
N THR A 422 -18.89 -13.82 17.04
CA THR A 422 -18.43 -13.85 18.43
C THR A 422 -19.40 -13.06 19.32
N GLY A 423 -19.74 -13.59 20.48
CA GLY A 423 -20.66 -12.91 21.39
C GLY A 423 -20.86 -13.64 22.71
N PRO A 424 -21.79 -13.19 23.60
CA PRO A 424 -22.02 -13.75 24.93
C PRO A 424 -22.32 -15.25 24.96
N GLY A 425 -22.75 -15.81 23.83
CA GLY A 425 -23.03 -17.24 23.67
C GLY A 425 -21.81 -18.09 23.34
N GLY A 426 -20.67 -17.52 23.02
CA GLY A 426 -19.44 -18.23 22.65
C GLY A 426 -18.60 -17.48 21.61
N VAL A 427 -17.45 -18.07 21.28
CA VAL A 427 -16.51 -17.48 20.32
C VAL A 427 -16.99 -17.52 18.86
N GLY A 428 -18.11 -18.20 18.59
CA GLY A 428 -18.67 -18.34 17.26
C GLY A 428 -18.10 -19.50 16.43
N LYS A 429 -18.38 -19.49 15.12
CA LYS A 429 -17.98 -20.55 14.19
C LYS A 429 -16.56 -20.28 13.65
N GLU A 430 -15.65 -21.25 13.84
CA GLU A 430 -14.29 -21.14 13.29
C GLU A 430 -14.26 -21.40 11.78
N VAL A 431 -13.64 -20.47 11.04
CA VAL A 431 -13.27 -20.59 9.63
C VAL A 431 -11.76 -20.38 9.52
N ARG A 432 -11.05 -21.32 8.88
CA ARG A 432 -9.60 -21.21 8.69
C ARG A 432 -9.30 -20.31 7.50
N MET A 433 -8.59 -19.21 7.73
CA MET A 433 -8.16 -18.27 6.69
C MET A 433 -6.74 -18.54 6.20
N ALA A 434 -5.83 -18.99 7.07
CA ALA A 434 -4.49 -19.39 6.69
C ALA A 434 -4.07 -20.68 7.40
N PRO A 435 -3.29 -21.58 6.74
CA PRO A 435 -2.84 -22.83 7.35
C PRO A 435 -1.69 -22.59 8.35
N SER A 436 -1.43 -23.58 9.20
CA SER A 436 -0.22 -23.67 10.03
C SER A 436 1.04 -23.60 9.17
N GLY A 437 2.08 -22.91 9.65
CA GLY A 437 3.35 -22.72 8.94
C GLY A 437 3.25 -21.75 7.76
N SER A 438 2.20 -20.96 7.65
CA SER A 438 2.07 -19.91 6.65
C SER A 438 2.94 -18.70 6.96
N ILE A 439 3.03 -17.73 6.01
CA ILE A 439 3.73 -16.45 6.20
C ILE A 439 3.23 -15.67 7.43
N TRP A 440 2.01 -15.92 7.87
CA TRP A 440 1.40 -15.32 9.06
C TRP A 440 2.12 -15.67 10.37
N SER A 441 3.08 -16.62 10.36
CA SER A 441 4.02 -16.78 11.48
C SER A 441 4.93 -15.55 11.68
N HIS A 442 5.05 -14.67 10.70
CA HIS A 442 5.86 -13.46 10.72
C HIS A 442 5.07 -12.18 11.00
N ASP A 443 3.74 -12.24 11.12
CA ASP A 443 2.98 -11.09 11.59
C ASP A 443 3.33 -10.82 13.06
N SER A 444 3.37 -9.57 13.43
CA SER A 444 3.77 -9.16 14.79
C SER A 444 2.74 -8.31 15.49
N VAL A 445 1.94 -7.57 14.73
CA VAL A 445 0.82 -6.76 15.24
C VAL A 445 -0.26 -6.72 14.15
N MET A 446 -1.52 -6.85 14.53
CA MET A 446 -2.65 -6.65 13.64
C MET A 446 -3.77 -5.90 14.33
N THR A 447 -4.53 -5.12 13.58
CA THR A 447 -5.74 -4.41 14.04
C THR A 447 -6.73 -4.27 12.90
N ALA A 448 -8.02 -4.47 13.18
CA ALA A 448 -9.09 -4.26 12.21
C ALA A 448 -9.74 -2.88 12.37
N GLY A 449 -10.26 -2.33 11.27
CA GLY A 449 -10.92 -1.03 11.23
C GLY A 449 -11.61 -0.77 9.90
N SER A 450 -12.13 0.45 9.71
CA SER A 450 -12.76 0.91 8.46
C SER A 450 -11.89 2.00 7.83
N TYR A 451 -10.98 1.62 6.94
CA TYR A 451 -10.00 2.54 6.35
C TYR A 451 -10.35 3.00 4.93
N ASP A 452 -11.26 2.32 4.25
CA ASP A 452 -11.66 2.62 2.87
C ASP A 452 -13.00 3.36 2.75
N SER A 453 -13.53 3.87 3.88
CA SER A 453 -14.78 4.63 3.97
C SER A 453 -16.04 3.88 3.49
N ASN A 454 -16.01 2.56 3.46
CA ASN A 454 -17.19 1.74 3.16
C ASN A 454 -18.18 1.69 4.36
N GLY A 455 -17.75 2.15 5.53
CA GLY A 455 -18.51 2.19 6.78
C GLY A 455 -18.52 0.88 7.57
N TRP A 456 -17.76 -0.13 7.10
CA TRP A 456 -17.62 -1.43 7.77
C TRP A 456 -16.20 -1.60 8.31
N PRO A 457 -15.98 -2.06 9.54
CA PRO A 457 -14.66 -2.38 10.07
C PRO A 457 -14.18 -3.75 9.59
N ASP A 458 -14.06 -3.90 8.28
CA ASP A 458 -13.67 -5.12 7.57
C ASP A 458 -12.27 -5.02 6.94
N ASP A 459 -11.55 -3.93 7.19
CA ASP A 459 -10.16 -3.78 6.78
C ASP A 459 -9.22 -4.24 7.89
N LEU A 460 -8.07 -4.81 7.51
CA LEU A 460 -7.07 -5.33 8.45
C LEU A 460 -5.70 -4.71 8.17
N VAL A 461 -5.12 -4.03 9.16
CA VAL A 461 -3.71 -3.58 9.12
C VAL A 461 -2.84 -4.59 9.83
N VAL A 462 -1.77 -5.02 9.16
CA VAL A 462 -0.80 -5.99 9.67
C VAL A 462 0.60 -5.41 9.57
N ARG A 463 1.35 -5.46 10.67
CA ARG A 463 2.78 -5.16 10.69
C ARG A 463 3.57 -6.47 10.79
N TRP A 464 4.42 -6.72 9.81
CA TRP A 464 5.28 -7.90 9.71
C TRP A 464 6.58 -7.72 10.49
N SER A 465 7.27 -8.81 10.80
CA SER A 465 8.48 -8.81 11.64
C SER A 465 9.66 -8.02 11.06
N ASP A 466 9.71 -7.82 9.75
CA ASP A 466 10.70 -7.00 9.04
C ASP A 466 10.29 -5.53 8.89
N GLY A 467 9.18 -5.12 9.53
CA GLY A 467 8.65 -3.77 9.49
C GLY A 467 7.76 -3.46 8.29
N GLU A 468 7.60 -4.37 7.33
CA GLU A 468 6.55 -4.22 6.33
C GLU A 468 5.21 -3.99 7.04
N THR A 469 4.42 -3.05 6.53
CA THR A 469 3.06 -2.83 7.02
C THR A 469 2.10 -2.87 5.85
N THR A 470 1.13 -3.75 5.93
CA THR A 470 0.19 -4.07 4.85
C THR A 470 -1.23 -3.86 5.33
N MET A 471 -2.08 -3.28 4.49
CA MET A 471 -3.52 -3.23 4.68
C MET A 471 -4.20 -4.22 3.75
N TYR A 472 -5.15 -4.96 4.28
CA TYR A 472 -6.08 -5.81 3.52
C TYR A 472 -7.45 -5.18 3.60
N THR A 473 -7.96 -4.64 2.48
CA THR A 473 -9.30 -4.03 2.44
C THR A 473 -10.36 -5.05 2.06
N HIS A 474 -11.57 -4.92 2.61
CA HIS A 474 -12.69 -5.84 2.38
C HIS A 474 -12.33 -7.29 2.74
N THR A 475 -11.73 -7.49 3.90
CA THR A 475 -11.50 -8.82 4.45
C THR A 475 -12.85 -9.44 4.85
N GLY A 476 -13.10 -10.64 4.36
CA GLY A 476 -14.34 -11.39 4.62
C GLY A 476 -14.02 -12.82 5.08
N ALA A 477 -14.59 -13.81 4.40
CA ALA A 477 -14.21 -15.23 4.59
C ALA A 477 -12.79 -15.54 4.03
N ALA A 478 -12.15 -14.56 3.39
CA ALA A 478 -10.77 -14.58 2.93
C ALA A 478 -10.19 -13.17 3.06
N PHE A 479 -8.86 -13.04 3.06
CA PHE A 479 -8.21 -11.74 3.05
C PHE A 479 -8.56 -10.97 1.79
N GLY A 480 -8.85 -9.69 1.95
CA GLY A 480 -9.22 -8.81 0.85
C GLY A 480 -8.06 -8.33 -0.02
N ALA A 481 -8.23 -7.18 -0.68
CA ALA A 481 -7.18 -6.63 -1.52
C ALA A 481 -6.00 -6.14 -0.67
N GLU A 482 -4.79 -6.54 -1.08
CA GLU A 482 -3.54 -6.21 -0.36
C GLU A 482 -2.97 -4.88 -0.84
N HIS A 483 -2.72 -3.97 0.09
CA HIS A 483 -2.07 -2.69 -0.12
C HIS A 483 -0.87 -2.54 0.82
N MET A 484 0.32 -2.42 0.28
CA MET A 484 1.51 -2.16 1.08
C MET A 484 1.54 -0.69 1.51
N LEU A 485 1.53 -0.42 2.80
CA LEU A 485 1.63 0.93 3.40
C LEU A 485 3.09 1.32 3.67
N VAL A 486 3.91 0.35 4.09
CA VAL A 486 5.32 0.52 4.39
C VAL A 486 6.10 -0.64 3.80
N ALA A 487 7.16 -0.35 3.05
CA ALA A 487 8.05 -1.39 2.51
C ALA A 487 8.89 -2.04 3.64
N PRO A 488 9.27 -3.32 3.52
CA PRO A 488 10.16 -3.99 4.46
C PRO A 488 11.54 -3.32 4.52
N LYS A 489 12.27 -3.53 5.62
CA LYS A 489 13.65 -3.05 5.79
C LYS A 489 14.66 -3.85 4.97
#